data_9207bb9acb03348412cfee4d919e5607
#
_entry.id   9207bb9acb03348412cfee4d919e5607
#
_cell.length_a   1.000
_cell.length_b   1.000
_cell.length_c   1.000
_cell.angle_alpha   90.00
_cell.angle_beta   90.00
_cell.angle_gamma   90.00
#
_symmetry.space_group_name_H-M   'P 1'
#
loop_
_entity.id
_entity.type
_entity.pdbx_description
1 polymer ?
#
loop_
_entity_poly.entity_id
_entity_poly.type
_entity_poly.pdbx_seq_one_letter_code
_entity_poly.pdbx_strand_id
1 'polypeptide(L)'
;MTQDGSLSAATAQPLPTAQATRRWWGPALQSGALLLVLYALSQGLLSFYLAVPLMLLIVWLPRLARPKAAAPASSVDNGEIAALTRDLSYSTSHNALSAAGVAYSVRQLAGRVQSQLDSAARIVSSAEAMIHTEQLAAQLSQQALSAASEAHRSSAEGSVVLGESITRMHRLSQSANDSRELIEALSQRSEDIQRVALVIQSIASQTNLLALNAAIEAARAGEHGRGFAVVADEVRGLAGRTATATDEVGVMVGDIQQRTAQVVEQIRQLSSDLNTGVEQVESTGQHLQNIARLAAGVESQVGEIARGAETNRQQLDSLFHAVEQVRGDLAVSDQQTRSLAEAAVQMEGQAEIISERLAAVGLDDYHQRIYDLAQEGARRIAEQFEADLDASRISLDDLFDRSYQPIANTQPVKYQTRFDRYADQVLPAIQEPLLARHEGLVFAIACTPQGYVPTHNKAFSQPLTGDPQVDTLHNRTKRKFEDRTGIRCGSHQQPLLLQTYTRDTGELMHDLSVPIRVKGRHWGGLRLGYKPEQAVEAARG
;
A
#
# COMPACT_ATOMS: atom_id res chain seq x y z
N MET A 1 22.40 54.07 48.12
CA MET A 1 22.01 55.01 49.20
C MET A 1 20.87 54.37 49.96
N THR A 2 21.17 54.02 51.18
CA THR A 2 20.33 53.94 52.41
C THR A 2 19.11 52.98 52.34
N GLN A 3 19.19 51.82 52.95
CA GLN A 3 19.10 51.47 54.40
C GLN A 3 17.76 51.88 55.04
N ASP A 4 16.99 50.86 55.40
CA ASP A 4 16.59 50.50 56.79
C ASP A 4 15.59 49.34 56.66
N GLY A 5 15.64 48.20 57.24
CA GLY A 5 16.07 47.91 58.64
C GLY A 5 14.81 47.71 59.48
N SER A 6 14.19 46.48 59.51
CA SER A 6 13.40 46.08 60.68
C SER A 6 13.53 44.56 60.92
N LEU A 7 14.25 44.22 61.94
CA LEU A 7 14.27 42.93 62.60
C LEU A 7 12.87 42.58 63.10
N SER A 8 12.31 41.47 62.66
CA SER A 8 11.19 40.83 63.38
C SER A 8 11.62 39.45 63.87
N ALA A 9 11.36 39.18 65.08
CA ALA A 9 11.82 38.09 65.90
C ALA A 9 11.57 36.70 65.31
N ALA A 10 12.59 35.89 65.28
CA ALA A 10 12.53 34.47 65.05
C ALA A 10 11.83 33.76 66.23
N THR A 11 10.63 33.30 66.00
CA THR A 11 9.99 32.27 66.83
C THR A 11 10.61 30.91 66.46
N ALA A 12 11.35 30.37 67.43
CA ALA A 12 11.97 29.05 67.32
C ALA A 12 10.92 27.97 67.18
N GLN A 13 10.87 27.30 66.05
CA GLN A 13 10.13 26.05 65.88
C GLN A 13 10.86 24.93 66.65
N PRO A 14 10.18 24.07 67.39
CA PRO A 14 10.80 22.94 68.06
C PRO A 14 11.26 21.93 67.05
N LEU A 15 12.49 21.42 67.21
CA LEU A 15 13.11 20.34 66.44
C LEU A 15 12.18 19.10 66.41
N PRO A 16 12.03 18.42 65.29
CA PRO A 16 11.22 17.20 65.18
C PRO A 16 11.86 16.11 66.02
N THR A 17 11.10 15.57 66.97
CA THR A 17 11.53 14.49 67.87
C THR A 17 11.84 13.23 67.10
N ALA A 18 12.78 12.44 67.60
CA ALA A 18 13.37 11.22 67.02
C ALA A 18 12.35 10.08 66.63
N GLN A 19 11.07 10.29 66.82
CA GLN A 19 10.01 9.33 66.44
C GLN A 19 9.64 9.38 64.95
N ALA A 20 9.93 10.46 64.23
CA ALA A 20 9.60 10.57 62.80
C ALA A 20 10.53 9.74 61.90
N THR A 21 11.78 9.54 62.30
CA THR A 21 12.78 8.79 61.50
C THR A 21 12.53 7.28 61.49
N ARG A 22 11.93 6.72 62.53
CA ARG A 22 11.67 5.27 62.64
C ARG A 22 10.55 4.76 61.71
N ARG A 23 9.74 5.63 61.16
CA ARG A 23 8.57 5.28 60.33
C ARG A 23 8.93 5.02 58.86
N TRP A 24 10.10 5.50 58.39
CA TRP A 24 10.53 5.40 57.00
C TRP A 24 11.33 4.14 56.68
N TRP A 25 11.96 3.50 57.66
CA TRP A 25 12.80 2.32 57.46
C TRP A 25 12.00 1.03 57.17
N GLY A 26 10.79 0.92 57.64
CA GLY A 26 9.94 -0.27 57.45
C GLY A 26 9.60 -0.53 55.98
N PRO A 27 9.04 0.44 55.25
CA PRO A 27 8.76 0.27 53.81
C PRO A 27 10.01 0.10 52.97
N ALA A 28 11.12 0.77 53.29
CA ALA A 28 12.39 0.64 52.58
C ALA A 28 13.02 -0.77 52.73
N LEU A 29 13.00 -1.32 53.93
CA LEU A 29 13.45 -2.69 54.22
C LEU A 29 12.55 -3.72 53.54
N GLN A 30 11.25 -3.50 53.54
CA GLN A 30 10.29 -4.39 52.90
C GLN A 30 10.46 -4.38 51.36
N SER A 31 10.65 -3.22 50.77
CA SER A 31 10.94 -3.10 49.34
C SER A 31 12.27 -3.73 48.96
N GLY A 32 13.31 -3.57 49.79
CA GLY A 32 14.62 -4.21 49.61
C GLY A 32 14.54 -5.74 49.70
N ALA A 33 13.76 -6.27 50.64
CA ALA A 33 13.55 -7.72 50.76
C ALA A 33 12.79 -8.31 49.56
N LEU A 34 11.77 -7.61 49.05
CA LEU A 34 11.03 -8.00 47.85
C LEU A 34 11.94 -8.02 46.61
N LEU A 35 12.79 -6.99 46.42
CA LEU A 35 13.75 -6.94 45.32
C LEU A 35 14.78 -8.06 45.41
N LEU A 36 15.23 -8.42 46.61
CA LEU A 36 16.15 -9.55 46.82
C LEU A 36 15.52 -10.90 46.44
N VAL A 37 14.23 -11.10 46.77
CA VAL A 37 13.51 -12.32 46.39
C VAL A 37 13.31 -12.38 44.88
N LEU A 38 12.97 -11.26 44.24
CA LEU A 38 12.84 -11.16 42.77
C LEU A 38 14.19 -11.39 42.08
N TYR A 39 15.27 -10.87 42.62
CA TYR A 39 16.63 -11.10 42.11
C TYR A 39 17.03 -12.56 42.24
N ALA A 40 16.79 -13.21 43.41
CA ALA A 40 17.07 -14.62 43.61
C ALA A 40 16.25 -15.52 42.66
N LEU A 41 15.01 -15.12 42.38
CA LEU A 41 14.16 -15.79 41.39
C LEU A 41 14.72 -15.63 39.97
N SER A 42 15.19 -14.45 39.60
CA SER A 42 15.75 -14.18 38.27
C SER A 42 17.07 -14.92 38.02
N GLN A 43 17.84 -15.20 39.07
CA GLN A 43 19.09 -15.98 39.01
C GLN A 43 18.87 -17.50 39.11
N GLY A 44 17.61 -17.95 39.19
CA GLY A 44 17.28 -19.37 39.34
C GLY A 44 17.66 -19.98 40.70
N LEU A 45 18.02 -19.14 41.67
CA LEU A 45 18.41 -19.57 43.02
C LEU A 45 17.19 -19.93 43.90
N LEU A 46 15.99 -19.50 43.48
CA LEU A 46 14.74 -19.77 44.21
C LEU A 46 13.68 -20.25 43.22
N SER A 47 13.00 -21.37 43.54
CA SER A 47 11.90 -21.82 42.69
C SER A 47 10.67 -20.91 42.83
N PHE A 48 9.88 -20.77 41.78
CA PHE A 48 8.67 -19.96 41.76
C PHE A 48 7.70 -20.33 42.90
N TYR A 49 7.58 -21.60 43.21
CA TYR A 49 6.71 -22.13 44.29
C TYR A 49 7.14 -21.72 45.71
N LEU A 50 8.43 -21.37 45.90
CA LEU A 50 8.95 -20.86 47.18
C LEU A 50 8.98 -19.31 47.20
N ALA A 51 9.21 -18.68 46.06
CA ALA A 51 9.28 -17.22 45.96
C ALA A 51 7.93 -16.54 46.25
N VAL A 52 6.82 -17.10 45.74
CA VAL A 52 5.47 -16.54 45.92
C VAL A 52 5.03 -16.50 47.39
N PRO A 53 5.10 -17.61 48.14
CA PRO A 53 4.73 -17.58 49.56
C PRO A 53 5.69 -16.69 50.38
N LEU A 54 6.99 -16.63 50.03
CA LEU A 54 7.95 -15.76 50.71
C LEU A 54 7.64 -14.28 50.47
N MET A 55 7.30 -13.89 49.25
CA MET A 55 6.85 -12.54 48.93
C MET A 55 5.56 -12.16 49.68
N LEU A 56 4.58 -13.06 49.71
CA LEU A 56 3.36 -12.88 50.48
C LEU A 56 3.68 -12.74 51.98
N LEU A 57 4.57 -13.52 52.51
CA LEU A 57 4.99 -13.41 53.92
C LEU A 57 5.66 -12.07 54.21
N ILE A 58 6.58 -11.60 53.34
CA ILE A 58 7.23 -10.28 53.47
C ILE A 58 6.20 -9.14 53.43
N VAL A 59 5.17 -9.25 52.59
CA VAL A 59 4.11 -8.25 52.49
C VAL A 59 3.19 -8.26 53.74
N TRP A 60 2.90 -9.45 54.28
CA TRP A 60 1.95 -9.61 55.40
C TRP A 60 2.61 -9.57 56.78
N LEU A 61 3.92 -9.88 56.91
CA LEU A 61 4.65 -9.91 58.18
C LEU A 61 4.50 -8.61 58.99
N PRO A 62 4.57 -7.40 58.43
CA PRO A 62 4.38 -6.17 59.17
C PRO A 62 2.96 -5.99 59.70
N ARG A 63 1.97 -6.67 59.07
CA ARG A 63 0.58 -6.66 59.55
C ARG A 63 0.32 -7.64 60.70
N LEU A 64 1.02 -8.78 60.69
CA LEU A 64 0.93 -9.80 61.74
C LEU A 64 1.75 -9.41 62.99
N ALA A 65 2.84 -8.64 62.82
CA ALA A 65 3.72 -8.21 63.90
C ALA A 65 3.24 -6.93 64.64
N ARG A 66 2.08 -6.36 64.29
CA ARG A 66 1.54 -5.22 65.03
C ARG A 66 0.94 -5.72 66.32
N PRO A 67 1.53 -5.39 67.49
CA PRO A 67 0.85 -5.59 68.75
C PRO A 67 -0.46 -4.78 68.72
N LYS A 68 -1.57 -5.40 69.12
CA LYS A 68 -2.87 -4.77 69.30
C LYS A 68 -2.72 -3.77 70.47
N ALA A 69 -2.19 -2.58 70.17
CA ALA A 69 -2.29 -1.47 71.10
C ALA A 69 -3.77 -1.10 71.19
N ALA A 70 -4.37 -1.31 72.33
CA ALA A 70 -5.65 -0.72 72.65
C ALA A 70 -5.47 0.80 72.53
N ALA A 71 -5.93 1.36 71.40
CA ALA A 71 -6.02 2.80 71.25
C ALA A 71 -7.07 3.33 72.23
N PRO A 72 -6.82 4.43 72.94
CA PRO A 72 -7.87 5.13 73.56
C PRO A 72 -8.90 5.48 72.50
N ALA A 73 -10.18 5.33 72.83
CA ALA A 73 -11.27 5.80 71.98
C ALA A 73 -11.12 7.32 71.85
N SER A 74 -10.30 7.78 70.89
CA SER A 74 -10.28 9.17 70.47
C SER A 74 -11.63 9.40 69.78
N SER A 75 -12.38 10.37 70.26
CA SER A 75 -13.47 10.97 69.49
C SER A 75 -12.88 11.32 68.15
N VAL A 76 -13.19 10.51 67.10
CA VAL A 76 -12.79 10.80 65.69
C VAL A 76 -13.41 12.17 65.43
N ASP A 77 -12.56 13.16 65.18
CA ASP A 77 -13.02 14.52 64.90
C ASP A 77 -13.84 14.45 63.59
N ASN A 78 -15.13 14.82 63.70
CA ASN A 78 -16.01 14.82 62.51
C ASN A 78 -15.40 15.62 61.34
N GLY A 79 -14.48 16.55 61.60
CA GLY A 79 -13.73 17.31 60.63
C GLY A 79 -12.69 16.47 59.85
N GLU A 80 -11.98 15.54 60.53
CA GLU A 80 -11.03 14.64 59.88
C GLU A 80 -11.75 13.63 58.98
N ILE A 81 -12.91 13.12 59.39
CA ILE A 81 -13.72 12.20 58.55
C ILE A 81 -14.24 12.96 57.33
N ALA A 82 -14.74 14.17 57.48
CA ALA A 82 -15.22 14.98 56.35
C ALA A 82 -14.08 15.33 55.36
N ALA A 83 -12.89 15.62 55.84
CA ALA A 83 -11.73 15.86 55.01
C ALA A 83 -11.33 14.59 54.25
N LEU A 84 -11.24 13.43 54.91
CA LEU A 84 -10.90 12.14 54.28
C LEU A 84 -11.93 11.72 53.21
N THR A 85 -13.21 11.97 53.49
CA THR A 85 -14.27 11.62 52.51
C THR A 85 -14.28 12.55 51.29
N ARG A 86 -13.93 13.85 51.45
CA ARG A 86 -13.69 14.74 50.29
C ARG A 86 -12.50 14.31 49.47
N ASP A 87 -11.37 13.96 50.09
CA ASP A 87 -10.20 13.46 49.40
C ASP A 87 -10.49 12.15 48.65
N LEU A 88 -11.35 11.29 49.26
CA LEU A 88 -11.80 10.07 48.62
C LEU A 88 -12.71 10.34 47.41
N SER A 89 -13.64 11.31 47.55
CA SER A 89 -14.51 11.77 46.46
C SER A 89 -13.69 12.31 45.30
N TYR A 90 -12.71 13.17 45.57
CA TYR A 90 -11.79 13.71 44.57
C TYR A 90 -10.97 12.61 43.88
N SER A 91 -10.36 11.70 44.67
CA SER A 91 -9.59 10.57 44.12
C SER A 91 -10.46 9.65 43.27
N THR A 92 -11.70 9.39 43.69
CA THR A 92 -12.64 8.55 42.96
C THR A 92 -13.03 9.18 41.61
N SER A 93 -13.33 10.49 41.63
CA SER A 93 -13.61 11.24 40.41
C SER A 93 -12.42 11.22 39.45
N HIS A 94 -11.20 11.44 39.95
CA HIS A 94 -9.98 11.39 39.16
C HIS A 94 -9.73 10.00 38.57
N ASN A 95 -9.97 8.93 39.34
CA ASN A 95 -9.84 7.55 38.84
C ASN A 95 -10.88 7.24 37.76
N ALA A 96 -12.13 7.71 37.92
CA ALA A 96 -13.17 7.55 36.92
C ALA A 96 -12.82 8.28 35.62
N LEU A 97 -12.30 9.51 35.69
CA LEU A 97 -11.83 10.26 34.52
C LEU A 97 -10.67 9.55 33.83
N SER A 98 -9.71 9.05 34.60
CA SER A 98 -8.57 8.29 34.07
C SER A 98 -9.02 7.00 33.37
N ALA A 99 -9.96 6.27 34.02
CA ALA A 99 -10.52 5.05 33.44
C ALA A 99 -11.26 5.31 32.11
N ALA A 100 -12.07 6.38 32.07
CA ALA A 100 -12.76 6.79 30.84
C ALA A 100 -11.78 7.20 29.72
N GLY A 101 -10.68 7.89 30.08
CA GLY A 101 -9.60 8.23 29.15
C GLY A 101 -8.88 6.99 28.61
N VAL A 102 -8.58 6.02 29.48
CA VAL A 102 -8.02 4.73 29.08
C VAL A 102 -8.98 3.99 28.16
N ALA A 103 -10.25 3.88 28.50
CA ALA A 103 -11.27 3.22 27.68
C ALA A 103 -11.39 3.84 26.27
N TYR A 104 -11.29 5.16 26.18
CA TYR A 104 -11.26 5.87 24.88
C TYR A 104 -10.01 5.51 24.07
N SER A 105 -8.83 5.59 24.69
CA SER A 105 -7.55 5.28 24.03
C SER A 105 -7.48 3.83 23.56
N VAL A 106 -8.01 2.92 24.36
CA VAL A 106 -8.10 1.49 24.04
C VAL A 106 -8.99 1.24 22.83
N ARG A 107 -10.14 1.92 22.72
CA ARG A 107 -11.00 1.82 21.53
C ARG A 107 -10.29 2.29 20.26
N GLN A 108 -9.54 3.38 20.34
CA GLN A 108 -8.73 3.85 19.21
C GLN A 108 -7.62 2.86 18.85
N LEU A 109 -6.97 2.28 19.87
CA LEU A 109 -5.93 1.28 19.66
C LEU A 109 -6.48 0.02 18.98
N ALA A 110 -7.65 -0.47 19.42
CA ALA A 110 -8.34 -1.60 18.79
C ALA A 110 -8.59 -1.36 17.28
N GLY A 111 -9.07 -0.16 16.92
CA GLY A 111 -9.25 0.22 15.52
C GLY A 111 -7.95 0.23 14.71
N ARG A 112 -6.84 0.68 15.32
CA ARG A 112 -5.52 0.66 14.67
C ARG A 112 -4.98 -0.76 14.50
N VAL A 113 -5.14 -1.62 15.50
CA VAL A 113 -4.74 -3.03 15.43
C VAL A 113 -5.49 -3.74 14.29
N GLN A 114 -6.81 -3.53 14.19
CA GLN A 114 -7.60 -4.10 13.10
C GLN A 114 -7.12 -3.61 11.73
N SER A 115 -6.87 -2.31 11.57
CA SER A 115 -6.34 -1.74 10.32
C SER A 115 -4.97 -2.30 9.94
N GLN A 116 -4.11 -2.60 10.95
CA GLN A 116 -2.81 -3.23 10.71
C GLN A 116 -2.95 -4.70 10.29
N LEU A 117 -3.89 -5.46 10.86
CA LEU A 117 -4.21 -6.83 10.43
C LEU A 117 -4.67 -6.86 8.97
N ASP A 118 -5.55 -5.95 8.58
CA ASP A 118 -6.01 -5.82 7.18
C ASP A 118 -4.85 -5.45 6.25
N SER A 119 -3.91 -4.62 6.72
CA SER A 119 -2.72 -4.25 5.96
C SER A 119 -1.76 -5.44 5.80
N ALA A 120 -1.54 -6.22 6.85
CA ALA A 120 -0.75 -7.44 6.79
C ALA A 120 -1.35 -8.46 5.80
N ALA A 121 -2.67 -8.63 5.80
CA ALA A 121 -3.36 -9.49 4.84
C ALA A 121 -3.14 -9.02 3.37
N ARG A 122 -3.19 -7.72 3.12
CA ARG A 122 -2.90 -7.16 1.78
C ARG A 122 -1.45 -7.36 1.35
N ILE A 123 -0.50 -7.28 2.28
CA ILE A 123 0.92 -7.56 1.99
C ILE A 123 1.09 -9.02 1.56
N VAL A 124 0.47 -9.97 2.26
CA VAL A 124 0.48 -11.39 1.88
C VAL A 124 -0.07 -11.59 0.48
N SER A 125 -1.25 -11.05 0.18
CA SER A 125 -1.85 -11.17 -1.15
C SER A 125 -0.97 -10.55 -2.27
N SER A 126 -0.31 -9.42 -1.98
CA SER A 126 0.62 -8.81 -2.93
C SER A 126 1.87 -9.67 -3.15
N ALA A 127 2.39 -10.29 -2.09
CA ALA A 127 3.54 -11.19 -2.16
C ALA A 127 3.20 -12.47 -2.98
N GLU A 128 2.00 -13.02 -2.81
CA GLU A 128 1.50 -14.14 -3.62
C GLU A 128 1.42 -13.77 -5.12
N ALA A 129 0.91 -12.57 -5.43
CA ALA A 129 0.89 -12.07 -6.80
C ALA A 129 2.30 -11.87 -7.37
N MET A 130 3.27 -11.44 -6.56
CA MET A 130 4.69 -11.35 -6.96
C MET A 130 5.28 -12.72 -7.26
N ILE A 131 5.00 -13.76 -6.48
CA ILE A 131 5.44 -15.13 -6.75
C ILE A 131 4.92 -15.60 -8.12
N HIS A 132 3.64 -15.35 -8.41
CA HIS A 132 3.07 -15.69 -9.71
C HIS A 132 3.75 -14.94 -10.87
N THR A 133 4.06 -13.65 -10.66
CA THR A 133 4.79 -12.84 -11.65
C THR A 133 6.20 -13.37 -11.89
N GLU A 134 6.90 -13.78 -10.83
CA GLU A 134 8.23 -14.40 -10.93
C GLU A 134 8.19 -15.74 -11.70
N GLN A 135 7.18 -16.56 -11.48
CA GLN A 135 6.99 -17.80 -12.22
C GLN A 135 6.80 -17.54 -13.72
N LEU A 136 5.99 -16.54 -14.07
CA LEU A 136 5.79 -16.12 -15.45
C LEU A 136 7.08 -15.56 -16.07
N ALA A 137 7.82 -14.74 -15.33
CA ALA A 137 9.12 -14.20 -15.77
C ALA A 137 10.13 -15.32 -16.03
N ALA A 138 10.20 -16.33 -15.16
CA ALA A 138 11.05 -17.50 -15.35
C ALA A 138 10.67 -18.28 -16.63
N GLN A 139 9.39 -18.48 -16.89
CA GLN A 139 8.90 -19.14 -18.10
C GLN A 139 9.26 -18.36 -19.36
N LEU A 140 9.02 -17.04 -19.37
CA LEU A 140 9.37 -16.17 -20.51
C LEU A 140 10.88 -16.13 -20.73
N SER A 141 11.68 -16.12 -19.67
CA SER A 141 13.13 -16.18 -19.72
C SER A 141 13.62 -17.48 -20.37
N GLN A 142 13.02 -18.60 -20.03
CA GLN A 142 13.35 -19.90 -20.65
C GLN A 142 13.01 -19.92 -22.15
N GLN A 143 11.90 -19.29 -22.53
CA GLN A 143 11.54 -19.16 -23.96
C GLN A 143 12.52 -18.25 -24.69
N ALA A 144 12.91 -17.12 -24.09
CA ALA A 144 13.88 -16.20 -24.69
C ALA A 144 15.25 -16.86 -24.84
N LEU A 145 15.69 -17.66 -23.86
CA LEU A 145 16.93 -18.42 -23.91
C LEU A 145 16.92 -19.42 -25.08
N SER A 146 15.82 -20.17 -25.22
CA SER A 146 15.66 -21.12 -26.34
C SER A 146 15.70 -20.43 -27.70
N ALA A 147 15.00 -19.29 -27.84
CA ALA A 147 14.98 -18.52 -29.07
C ALA A 147 16.37 -17.92 -29.40
N ALA A 148 17.10 -17.43 -28.40
CA ALA A 148 18.44 -16.90 -28.56
C ALA A 148 19.41 -17.99 -28.99
N SER A 149 19.37 -19.17 -28.36
CA SER A 149 20.19 -20.32 -28.71
C SER A 149 19.93 -20.78 -30.17
N GLU A 150 18.66 -20.83 -30.59
CA GLU A 150 18.28 -21.15 -31.97
C GLU A 150 18.79 -20.10 -32.97
N ALA A 151 18.65 -18.79 -32.61
CA ALA A 151 19.16 -17.72 -33.48
C ALA A 151 20.69 -17.77 -33.59
N HIS A 152 21.40 -18.05 -32.49
CA HIS A 152 22.83 -18.22 -32.49
C HIS A 152 23.25 -19.39 -33.41
N ARG A 153 22.61 -20.55 -33.26
CA ARG A 153 22.87 -21.73 -34.08
C ARG A 153 22.61 -21.46 -35.55
N SER A 154 21.44 -20.90 -35.89
CA SER A 154 21.07 -20.59 -37.28
C SER A 154 22.02 -19.58 -37.92
N SER A 155 22.49 -18.60 -37.17
CA SER A 155 23.47 -17.62 -37.64
C SER A 155 24.84 -18.27 -37.90
N ALA A 156 25.28 -19.18 -37.03
CA ALA A 156 26.52 -19.92 -37.23
C ALA A 156 26.45 -20.83 -38.47
N GLU A 157 25.36 -21.58 -38.62
CA GLU A 157 25.13 -22.43 -39.81
C GLU A 157 25.07 -21.58 -41.09
N GLY A 158 24.35 -20.47 -41.08
CA GLY A 158 24.29 -19.53 -42.18
C GLY A 158 25.64 -18.95 -42.55
N SER A 159 26.51 -18.61 -41.60
CA SER A 159 27.88 -18.15 -41.85
C SER A 159 28.73 -19.20 -42.59
N VAL A 160 28.58 -20.47 -42.24
CA VAL A 160 29.27 -21.56 -42.97
C VAL A 160 28.82 -21.62 -44.41
N VAL A 161 27.52 -21.60 -44.69
CA VAL A 161 26.96 -21.63 -46.04
C VAL A 161 27.42 -20.41 -46.87
N LEU A 162 27.48 -19.22 -46.26
CA LEU A 162 28.00 -18.03 -46.95
C LEU A 162 29.50 -18.16 -47.27
N GLY A 163 30.31 -18.72 -46.37
CA GLY A 163 31.73 -19.00 -46.62
C GLY A 163 31.94 -19.93 -47.80
N GLU A 164 31.10 -20.98 -47.92
CA GLU A 164 31.12 -21.86 -49.11
C GLU A 164 30.69 -21.12 -50.37
N SER A 165 29.69 -20.22 -50.26
CA SER A 165 29.20 -19.43 -51.39
C SER A 165 30.29 -18.47 -51.92
N ILE A 166 31.02 -17.80 -51.06
CA ILE A 166 32.18 -16.97 -51.42
C ILE A 166 33.23 -17.80 -52.14
N THR A 167 33.56 -18.97 -51.62
CA THR A 167 34.51 -19.87 -52.21
C THR A 167 34.08 -20.30 -53.59
N ARG A 168 32.81 -20.57 -53.85
CA ARG A 168 32.26 -20.90 -55.19
C ARG A 168 32.31 -19.70 -56.14
N MET A 169 32.00 -18.50 -55.68
CA MET A 169 32.05 -17.26 -56.44
C MET A 169 33.50 -16.97 -56.91
N HIS A 170 34.48 -17.13 -56.01
CA HIS A 170 35.90 -17.01 -56.42
C HIS A 170 36.31 -18.01 -57.50
N ARG A 171 35.87 -19.29 -57.42
CA ARG A 171 36.12 -20.26 -58.43
C ARG A 171 35.47 -19.92 -59.79
N LEU A 172 34.22 -19.39 -59.72
CA LEU A 172 33.54 -18.92 -60.92
C LEU A 172 34.26 -17.72 -61.57
N SER A 173 34.73 -16.77 -60.74
CA SER A 173 35.51 -15.62 -61.21
C SER A 173 36.80 -16.06 -61.86
N GLN A 174 37.51 -17.03 -61.29
CA GLN A 174 38.69 -17.62 -61.93
C GLN A 174 38.37 -18.31 -63.31
N SER A 175 37.30 -19.13 -63.35
CA SER A 175 36.88 -19.78 -64.58
C SER A 175 36.44 -18.77 -65.64
N ALA A 176 35.81 -17.66 -65.24
CA ALA A 176 35.49 -16.60 -66.21
C ALA A 176 36.75 -15.92 -66.75
N ASN A 177 37.78 -15.67 -65.92
CA ASN A 177 39.06 -15.16 -66.39
C ASN A 177 39.78 -16.14 -67.38
N ASP A 178 39.83 -17.42 -66.99
CA ASP A 178 40.41 -18.45 -67.86
C ASP A 178 39.68 -18.51 -69.22
N SER A 179 38.34 -18.43 -69.22
CA SER A 179 37.53 -18.38 -70.44
C SER A 179 37.82 -17.12 -71.27
N ARG A 180 38.00 -15.95 -70.61
CA ARG A 180 38.38 -14.72 -71.33
C ARG A 180 39.72 -14.88 -72.08
N GLU A 181 40.74 -15.45 -71.43
CA GLU A 181 42.03 -15.68 -72.03
C GLU A 181 41.92 -16.59 -73.25
N LEU A 182 41.12 -17.67 -73.16
CA LEU A 182 40.89 -18.57 -74.30
C LEU A 182 40.19 -17.87 -75.46
N ILE A 183 39.22 -17.03 -75.20
CA ILE A 183 38.49 -16.27 -76.26
C ILE A 183 39.36 -15.17 -76.83
N GLU A 184 40.22 -14.51 -76.09
CA GLU A 184 41.21 -13.54 -76.56
C GLU A 184 42.22 -14.22 -77.49
N ALA A 185 42.70 -15.43 -77.12
CA ALA A 185 43.55 -16.24 -77.98
C ALA A 185 42.84 -16.66 -79.27
N LEU A 186 41.54 -17.02 -79.23
CA LEU A 186 40.74 -17.34 -80.43
C LEU A 186 40.59 -16.10 -81.33
N SER A 187 40.36 -14.91 -80.76
CA SER A 187 40.30 -13.64 -81.50
C SER A 187 41.61 -13.40 -82.28
N GLN A 188 42.75 -13.56 -81.61
CA GLN A 188 44.06 -13.39 -82.22
C GLN A 188 44.27 -14.40 -83.37
N ARG A 189 43.87 -15.67 -83.13
CA ARG A 189 43.97 -16.69 -84.25
C ARG A 189 43.05 -16.37 -85.40
N SER A 190 41.89 -15.83 -85.16
CA SER A 190 40.98 -15.37 -86.23
C SER A 190 41.56 -14.20 -87.00
N GLU A 191 42.25 -13.24 -86.37
CA GLU A 191 43.01 -12.20 -87.09
C GLU A 191 44.12 -12.77 -87.97
N ASP A 192 44.85 -13.77 -87.45
CA ASP A 192 45.88 -14.46 -88.23
C ASP A 192 45.25 -15.09 -89.47
N ILE A 193 44.13 -15.83 -89.35
CA ILE A 193 43.40 -16.45 -90.48
C ILE A 193 42.90 -15.38 -91.43
N GLN A 194 42.38 -14.25 -91.01
CA GLN A 194 41.93 -13.13 -91.83
C GLN A 194 43.10 -12.61 -92.70
N ARG A 195 44.27 -12.43 -92.08
CA ARG A 195 45.48 -12.02 -92.82
C ARG A 195 45.88 -13.03 -93.90
N VAL A 196 45.86 -14.34 -93.60
CA VAL A 196 46.17 -15.38 -94.55
C VAL A 196 45.14 -15.39 -95.68
N ALA A 197 43.85 -15.27 -95.40
CA ALA A 197 42.79 -15.21 -96.42
C ALA A 197 42.98 -14.01 -97.34
N LEU A 198 43.35 -12.81 -96.84
CA LEU A 198 43.66 -11.63 -97.64
C LEU A 198 44.86 -11.85 -98.54
N VAL A 199 45.91 -12.54 -98.05
CA VAL A 199 47.08 -12.91 -98.91
C VAL A 199 46.68 -13.88 -100.01
N ILE A 200 45.88 -14.93 -99.71
CA ILE A 200 45.40 -15.90 -100.69
C ILE A 200 44.52 -15.20 -101.77
N GLN A 201 43.65 -14.27 -101.32
CA GLN A 201 42.79 -13.49 -102.20
C GLN A 201 43.63 -12.62 -103.19
N SER A 202 44.72 -12.00 -102.64
CA SER A 202 45.67 -11.25 -103.46
C SER A 202 46.38 -12.15 -104.48
N ILE A 203 46.82 -13.36 -104.05
CA ILE A 203 47.43 -14.34 -104.94
C ILE A 203 46.43 -14.78 -106.02
N ALA A 204 45.20 -15.07 -105.62
CA ALA A 204 44.14 -15.45 -106.54
C ALA A 204 43.86 -14.35 -107.58
N SER A 205 43.83 -13.10 -107.18
CA SER A 205 43.65 -11.90 -107.99
C SER A 205 44.83 -11.75 -108.99
N GLN A 206 46.07 -11.92 -108.50
CA GLN A 206 47.27 -11.91 -109.36
C GLN A 206 47.25 -13.05 -110.33
N THR A 207 46.89 -14.26 -109.89
CA THR A 207 46.79 -15.45 -110.72
C THR A 207 45.72 -15.26 -111.80
N ASN A 208 44.60 -14.68 -111.50
CA ASN A 208 43.53 -14.35 -112.44
C ASN A 208 44.02 -13.35 -113.51
N LEU A 209 44.81 -12.33 -113.08
CA LEU A 209 45.42 -11.41 -114.02
C LEU A 209 46.50 -12.09 -114.94
N LEU A 210 47.34 -12.96 -114.36
CA LEU A 210 48.32 -13.74 -115.12
C LEU A 210 47.65 -14.69 -116.11
N ALA A 211 46.61 -15.38 -115.69
CA ALA A 211 45.81 -16.25 -116.54
C ALA A 211 45.10 -15.48 -117.67
N LEU A 212 44.57 -14.27 -117.34
CA LEU A 212 43.99 -13.39 -118.39
C LEU A 212 45.03 -12.96 -119.40
N ASN A 213 46.24 -12.58 -119.00
CA ASN A 213 47.33 -12.25 -119.89
C ASN A 213 47.77 -13.44 -120.74
N ALA A 214 47.85 -14.66 -120.15
CA ALA A 214 48.15 -15.87 -120.83
C ALA A 214 47.07 -16.27 -121.90
N ALA A 215 45.80 -16.10 -121.56
CA ALA A 215 44.66 -16.28 -122.44
C ALA A 215 44.70 -15.32 -123.66
N ILE A 216 45.04 -14.03 -123.36
CA ILE A 216 45.20 -13.01 -124.41
C ILE A 216 46.35 -13.43 -125.41
N GLU A 217 47.51 -13.83 -124.85
CA GLU A 217 48.66 -14.19 -125.71
C GLU A 217 48.42 -15.50 -126.40
N ALA A 218 47.72 -16.48 -125.83
CA ALA A 218 47.28 -17.71 -126.47
C ALA A 218 46.30 -17.42 -127.64
N ALA A 219 45.37 -16.47 -127.49
CA ALA A 219 44.48 -16.02 -128.55
C ALA A 219 45.26 -15.33 -129.69
N ARG A 220 46.32 -14.64 -129.32
CA ARG A 220 47.21 -13.94 -130.28
C ARG A 220 48.04 -14.83 -131.06
N ALA A 221 48.39 -16.08 -130.57
CA ALA A 221 49.15 -17.12 -131.31
C ALA A 221 48.28 -17.93 -132.26
N GLY A 222 46.98 -17.69 -132.39
CA GLY A 222 46.05 -18.32 -133.30
C GLY A 222 45.94 -19.86 -133.15
N GLU A 223 45.97 -20.64 -134.23
CA GLU A 223 45.80 -22.09 -134.14
C GLU A 223 46.84 -22.78 -133.22
N HIS A 224 48.08 -22.25 -133.15
CA HIS A 224 49.14 -22.79 -132.28
C HIS A 224 48.95 -22.54 -130.74
N GLY A 225 48.07 -21.63 -130.43
CA GLY A 225 47.84 -21.31 -129.09
C GLY A 225 46.61 -21.98 -128.38
N ARG A 226 45.77 -22.76 -129.07
CA ARG A 226 44.49 -23.32 -128.57
C ARG A 226 44.63 -24.18 -127.34
N GLY A 227 45.65 -25.03 -127.21
CA GLY A 227 45.87 -25.81 -125.96
C GLY A 227 46.25 -24.94 -124.78
N PHE A 228 47.06 -23.90 -125.05
CA PHE A 228 47.39 -22.90 -123.93
C PHE A 228 46.22 -22.03 -123.55
N ALA A 229 45.29 -21.68 -124.43
CA ALA A 229 44.10 -20.93 -124.16
C ALA A 229 43.17 -21.68 -123.19
N VAL A 230 42.96 -23.01 -123.43
CA VAL A 230 42.14 -23.86 -122.52
C VAL A 230 42.71 -23.89 -121.04
N VAL A 231 44.09 -24.08 -121.05
CA VAL A 231 44.75 -24.09 -119.69
C VAL A 231 44.65 -22.73 -119.00
N ALA A 232 44.83 -21.64 -119.80
CA ALA A 232 44.69 -20.27 -119.19
C ALA A 232 43.28 -20.00 -118.66
N ASP A 233 42.22 -20.40 -119.43
CA ASP A 233 40.84 -20.26 -118.98
C ASP A 233 40.54 -21.14 -117.73
N GLU A 234 41.08 -22.34 -117.63
CA GLU A 234 40.95 -23.22 -116.47
C GLU A 234 41.66 -22.62 -115.26
N VAL A 235 42.89 -22.09 -115.40
CA VAL A 235 43.62 -21.39 -114.37
C VAL A 235 42.85 -20.15 -113.94
N ARG A 236 42.25 -19.41 -114.87
CA ARG A 236 41.41 -18.24 -114.57
C ARG A 236 40.17 -18.62 -113.78
N GLY A 237 39.49 -19.72 -114.20
CA GLY A 237 38.34 -20.25 -113.47
C GLY A 237 38.70 -20.68 -112.04
N LEU A 238 39.87 -21.36 -111.93
CA LEU A 238 40.37 -21.78 -110.61
C LEU A 238 40.71 -20.57 -109.70
N ALA A 239 41.38 -19.54 -110.31
CA ALA A 239 41.67 -18.31 -109.57
C ALA A 239 40.38 -17.59 -109.10
N GLY A 240 39.34 -17.51 -109.99
CA GLY A 240 38.02 -16.97 -109.59
C GLY A 240 37.37 -17.74 -108.46
N ARG A 241 37.36 -19.08 -108.55
CA ARG A 241 36.83 -19.95 -107.47
C ARG A 241 37.60 -19.77 -106.14
N THR A 242 38.92 -19.65 -106.23
CA THR A 242 39.77 -19.39 -105.05
C THR A 242 39.47 -18.05 -104.43
N ALA A 243 39.30 -17.00 -105.26
CA ALA A 243 38.94 -15.69 -104.78
C ALA A 243 37.56 -15.69 -104.04
N THR A 244 36.55 -16.37 -104.62
CA THR A 244 35.23 -16.53 -104.02
C THR A 244 35.31 -17.30 -102.69
N ALA A 245 36.05 -18.43 -102.69
CA ALA A 245 36.21 -19.23 -101.46
C ALA A 245 36.95 -18.45 -100.32
N THR A 246 37.93 -17.61 -100.67
CA THR A 246 38.64 -16.78 -99.70
C THR A 246 37.79 -15.61 -99.19
N ASP A 247 36.91 -15.06 -99.99
CA ASP A 247 35.95 -14.07 -99.59
C ASP A 247 34.94 -14.66 -98.57
N GLU A 248 34.44 -15.87 -98.90
CA GLU A 248 33.57 -16.60 -97.91
C GLU A 248 34.26 -16.88 -96.58
N VAL A 249 35.55 -17.27 -96.61
CA VAL A 249 36.36 -17.43 -95.41
C VAL A 249 36.49 -16.11 -94.70
N GLY A 250 36.72 -15.01 -95.42
CA GLY A 250 36.78 -13.65 -94.81
C GLY A 250 35.51 -13.26 -94.06
N VAL A 251 34.33 -13.53 -94.64
CA VAL A 251 33.02 -13.30 -93.98
C VAL A 251 32.87 -14.19 -92.76
N MET A 252 33.20 -15.48 -92.83
CA MET A 252 33.11 -16.38 -91.65
C MET A 252 34.04 -15.94 -90.52
N VAL A 253 35.26 -15.52 -90.84
CA VAL A 253 36.23 -15.04 -89.85
C VAL A 253 35.73 -13.71 -89.20
N GLY A 254 35.16 -12.82 -90.04
CA GLY A 254 34.53 -11.58 -89.49
C GLY A 254 33.39 -11.87 -88.49
N ASP A 255 32.53 -12.89 -88.80
CA ASP A 255 31.47 -13.32 -87.85
C ASP A 255 32.07 -13.91 -86.58
N ILE A 256 33.13 -14.71 -86.66
CA ILE A 256 33.85 -15.24 -85.50
C ILE A 256 34.40 -14.09 -84.63
N GLN A 257 35.07 -13.09 -85.23
CA GLN A 257 35.61 -11.93 -84.52
C GLN A 257 34.50 -11.14 -83.81
N GLN A 258 33.39 -10.91 -84.50
CA GLN A 258 32.25 -10.22 -83.89
C GLN A 258 31.67 -11.00 -82.71
N ARG A 259 31.49 -12.30 -82.82
CA ARG A 259 30.99 -13.17 -81.72
C ARG A 259 31.97 -13.26 -80.57
N THR A 260 33.26 -13.41 -80.84
CA THR A 260 34.28 -13.43 -79.78
C THR A 260 34.32 -12.12 -79.01
N ALA A 261 34.21 -10.97 -79.67
CA ALA A 261 34.10 -9.67 -79.01
C ALA A 261 32.86 -9.56 -78.07
N GLN A 262 31.72 -10.09 -78.54
CA GLN A 262 30.50 -10.18 -77.72
C GLN A 262 30.68 -11.05 -76.46
N VAL A 263 31.33 -12.21 -76.62
CA VAL A 263 31.61 -13.14 -75.51
C VAL A 263 32.59 -12.51 -74.51
N VAL A 264 33.62 -11.79 -74.93
CA VAL A 264 34.55 -11.05 -74.06
C VAL A 264 33.77 -10.02 -73.19
N GLU A 265 32.87 -9.27 -73.81
CA GLU A 265 32.06 -8.30 -73.06
C GLU A 265 31.11 -8.97 -72.05
N GLN A 266 30.48 -10.09 -72.39
CA GLN A 266 29.66 -10.90 -71.49
C GLN A 266 30.46 -11.44 -70.29
N ILE A 267 31.70 -11.92 -70.53
CA ILE A 267 32.58 -12.39 -69.47
C ILE A 267 33.00 -11.24 -68.58
N ARG A 268 33.28 -10.06 -69.10
CA ARG A 268 33.60 -8.86 -68.34
C ARG A 268 32.44 -8.46 -67.41
N GLN A 269 31.21 -8.48 -67.97
CA GLN A 269 30.00 -8.21 -67.15
C GLN A 269 29.82 -9.28 -66.08
N LEU A 270 29.96 -10.55 -66.37
CA LEU A 270 29.90 -11.67 -65.44
C LEU A 270 30.93 -11.51 -64.30
N SER A 271 32.15 -11.10 -64.61
CA SER A 271 33.18 -10.85 -63.58
C SER A 271 32.79 -9.69 -62.63
N SER A 272 32.20 -8.63 -63.19
CA SER A 272 31.68 -7.50 -62.39
C SER A 272 30.56 -7.94 -61.48
N ASP A 273 29.60 -8.73 -61.99
CA ASP A 273 28.45 -9.21 -61.20
C ASP A 273 28.90 -10.18 -60.09
N LEU A 274 29.89 -11.03 -60.33
CA LEU A 274 30.48 -11.91 -59.34
C LEU A 274 31.16 -11.15 -58.21
N ASN A 275 31.92 -10.08 -58.53
CA ASN A 275 32.55 -9.26 -57.51
C ASN A 275 31.49 -8.54 -56.60
N THR A 276 30.43 -7.97 -57.19
CA THR A 276 29.31 -7.39 -56.47
C THR A 276 28.61 -8.44 -55.62
N GLY A 277 28.46 -9.67 -56.14
CA GLY A 277 27.90 -10.79 -55.39
C GLY A 277 28.74 -11.17 -54.16
N VAL A 278 30.08 -11.18 -54.30
CA VAL A 278 30.98 -11.43 -53.14
C VAL A 278 30.81 -10.36 -52.08
N GLU A 279 30.81 -9.07 -52.41
CA GLU A 279 30.60 -7.98 -51.48
C GLU A 279 29.25 -8.10 -50.72
N GLN A 280 28.18 -8.46 -51.42
CA GLN A 280 26.85 -8.66 -50.83
C GLN A 280 26.85 -9.85 -49.87
N VAL A 281 27.48 -10.95 -50.19
CA VAL A 281 27.60 -12.15 -49.35
C VAL A 281 28.45 -11.86 -48.11
N GLU A 282 29.56 -11.14 -48.27
CA GLU A 282 30.40 -10.70 -47.13
C GLU A 282 29.62 -9.81 -46.17
N SER A 283 28.86 -8.81 -46.68
CA SER A 283 27.97 -7.96 -45.88
C SER A 283 26.92 -8.79 -45.14
N THR A 284 26.31 -9.77 -45.80
CA THR A 284 25.36 -10.69 -45.19
C THR A 284 26.02 -11.51 -44.06
N GLY A 285 27.27 -11.95 -44.27
CA GLY A 285 28.07 -12.62 -43.24
C GLY A 285 28.28 -11.76 -41.98
N GLN A 286 28.55 -10.46 -42.16
CA GLN A 286 28.67 -9.52 -41.05
C GLN A 286 27.34 -9.38 -40.30
N HIS A 287 26.20 -9.35 -40.99
CA HIS A 287 24.88 -9.34 -40.35
C HIS A 287 24.62 -10.59 -39.51
N LEU A 288 24.95 -11.77 -40.02
CA LEU A 288 24.81 -13.02 -39.25
C LEU A 288 25.71 -13.04 -38.01
N GLN A 289 26.94 -12.55 -38.10
CA GLN A 289 27.82 -12.41 -36.94
C GLN A 289 27.24 -11.45 -35.89
N ASN A 290 26.61 -10.35 -36.33
CA ASN A 290 25.91 -9.44 -35.43
C ASN A 290 24.73 -10.12 -34.75
N ILE A 291 23.91 -10.90 -35.46
CA ILE A 291 22.79 -11.66 -34.90
C ILE A 291 23.32 -12.65 -33.83
N ALA A 292 24.36 -13.39 -34.13
CA ALA A 292 24.98 -14.32 -33.19
C ALA A 292 25.46 -13.61 -31.89
N ARG A 293 26.08 -12.44 -32.04
CA ARG A 293 26.51 -11.61 -30.88
C ARG A 293 25.35 -11.10 -30.08
N LEU A 294 24.26 -10.63 -30.71
CA LEU A 294 23.04 -10.20 -30.02
C LEU A 294 22.39 -11.36 -29.30
N ALA A 295 22.32 -12.53 -29.90
CA ALA A 295 21.80 -13.74 -29.27
C ALA A 295 22.59 -14.12 -28.00
N ALA A 296 23.92 -14.09 -28.06
CA ALA A 296 24.78 -14.30 -26.89
C ALA A 296 24.55 -13.23 -25.82
N GLY A 297 24.27 -11.98 -26.20
CA GLY A 297 23.86 -10.92 -25.29
C GLY A 297 22.54 -11.21 -24.56
N VAL A 298 21.55 -11.73 -25.26
CA VAL A 298 20.26 -12.16 -24.68
C VAL A 298 20.47 -13.30 -23.69
N GLU A 299 21.30 -14.31 -24.03
CA GLU A 299 21.63 -15.40 -23.08
C GLU A 299 22.21 -14.87 -21.75
N SER A 300 23.13 -13.90 -21.83
CA SER A 300 23.71 -13.26 -20.64
C SER A 300 22.66 -12.53 -19.81
N GLN A 301 21.79 -11.74 -20.46
CA GLN A 301 20.72 -11.00 -19.79
C GLN A 301 19.71 -11.93 -19.12
N VAL A 302 19.33 -13.01 -19.78
CA VAL A 302 18.44 -14.04 -19.19
C VAL A 302 19.09 -14.68 -17.97
N GLY A 303 20.40 -14.92 -18.00
CA GLY A 303 21.15 -15.38 -16.83
C GLY A 303 21.12 -14.40 -15.66
N GLU A 304 21.12 -13.10 -15.91
CA GLU A 304 20.95 -12.07 -14.87
C GLU A 304 19.53 -12.05 -14.32
N ILE A 305 18.51 -12.17 -15.19
CA ILE A 305 17.11 -12.25 -14.77
C ILE A 305 16.90 -13.48 -13.87
N ALA A 306 17.45 -14.62 -14.20
CA ALA A 306 17.35 -15.83 -13.40
C ALA A 306 17.97 -15.66 -11.99
N ARG A 307 19.13 -15.00 -11.89
CA ARG A 307 19.74 -14.67 -10.59
C ARG A 307 18.89 -13.67 -9.80
N GLY A 308 18.32 -12.66 -10.45
CA GLY A 308 17.40 -11.70 -9.83
C GLY A 308 16.14 -12.38 -9.29
N ALA A 309 15.54 -13.27 -10.05
CA ALA A 309 14.37 -14.03 -9.64
C ALA A 309 14.64 -14.90 -8.40
N GLU A 310 15.80 -15.56 -8.32
CA GLU A 310 16.16 -16.34 -7.13
C GLU A 310 16.35 -15.43 -5.89
N THR A 311 16.96 -14.26 -6.08
CA THR A 311 17.08 -13.28 -4.98
C THR A 311 15.71 -12.79 -4.51
N ASN A 312 14.80 -12.47 -5.45
CA ASN A 312 13.44 -12.06 -5.13
C ASN A 312 12.68 -13.16 -4.37
N ARG A 313 12.83 -14.42 -4.77
CA ARG A 313 12.23 -15.56 -4.08
C ARG A 313 12.67 -15.64 -2.62
N GLN A 314 13.95 -15.47 -2.34
CA GLN A 314 14.49 -15.44 -0.97
C GLN A 314 13.97 -14.25 -0.15
N GLN A 315 13.83 -13.08 -0.79
CA GLN A 315 13.25 -11.90 -0.15
C GLN A 315 11.77 -12.09 0.17
N LEU A 316 11.00 -12.71 -0.74
CA LEU A 316 9.59 -13.03 -0.51
C LEU A 316 9.41 -14.02 0.64
N ASP A 317 10.23 -15.06 0.74
CA ASP A 317 10.22 -15.99 1.85
C ASP A 317 10.47 -15.26 3.19
N SER A 318 11.48 -14.39 3.22
CA SER A 318 11.77 -13.56 4.40
C SER A 318 10.61 -12.61 4.74
N LEU A 319 9.94 -12.05 3.73
CA LEU A 319 8.76 -11.21 3.90
C LEU A 319 7.59 -11.97 4.53
N PHE A 320 7.32 -13.20 4.07
CA PHE A 320 6.27 -14.05 4.66
C PHE A 320 6.53 -14.32 6.14
N HIS A 321 7.77 -14.67 6.50
CA HIS A 321 8.13 -14.87 7.91
C HIS A 321 7.94 -13.59 8.74
N ALA A 322 8.37 -12.44 8.23
CA ALA A 322 8.21 -11.16 8.93
C ALA A 322 6.73 -10.79 9.12
N VAL A 323 5.90 -10.99 8.09
CA VAL A 323 4.45 -10.71 8.18
C VAL A 323 3.76 -11.66 9.15
N GLU A 324 4.13 -12.93 9.19
CA GLU A 324 3.55 -13.89 10.13
C GLU A 324 3.91 -13.52 11.58
N GLN A 325 5.14 -13.06 11.83
CA GLN A 325 5.52 -12.52 13.14
C GLN A 325 4.68 -11.30 13.51
N VAL A 326 4.53 -10.33 12.59
CA VAL A 326 3.69 -9.14 12.81
C VAL A 326 2.24 -9.52 13.13
N ARG A 327 1.67 -10.50 12.42
CA ARG A 327 0.32 -11.01 12.72
C ARG A 327 0.22 -11.62 14.12
N GLY A 328 1.23 -12.38 14.53
CA GLY A 328 1.33 -12.92 15.89
C GLY A 328 1.35 -11.82 16.95
N ASP A 329 2.19 -10.78 16.76
CA ASP A 329 2.32 -9.65 17.69
C ASP A 329 1.01 -8.81 17.75
N LEU A 330 0.33 -8.65 16.61
CA LEU A 330 -0.96 -7.98 16.55
C LEU A 330 -2.07 -8.78 17.25
N ALA A 331 -2.08 -10.11 17.17
CA ALA A 331 -3.02 -10.95 17.91
C ALA A 331 -2.84 -10.82 19.42
N VAL A 332 -1.59 -10.75 19.89
CA VAL A 332 -1.27 -10.47 21.31
C VAL A 332 -1.73 -9.06 21.69
N SER A 333 -1.49 -8.07 20.84
CA SER A 333 -1.92 -6.68 21.05
C SER A 333 -3.44 -6.54 21.13
N ASP A 334 -4.19 -7.26 20.29
CA ASP A 334 -5.66 -7.30 20.35
C ASP A 334 -6.14 -7.88 21.69
N GLN A 335 -5.56 -8.96 22.15
CA GLN A 335 -5.89 -9.55 23.44
C GLN A 335 -5.58 -8.60 24.61
N GLN A 336 -4.42 -7.95 24.62
CA GLN A 336 -4.05 -6.95 25.63
C GLN A 336 -5.00 -5.77 25.62
N THR A 337 -5.39 -5.31 24.44
CA THR A 337 -6.34 -4.21 24.25
C THR A 337 -7.71 -4.56 24.85
N ARG A 338 -8.21 -5.79 24.64
CA ARG A 338 -9.45 -6.28 25.26
C ARG A 338 -9.35 -6.32 26.79
N SER A 339 -8.26 -6.85 27.32
CA SER A 339 -8.05 -6.91 28.78
C SER A 339 -7.99 -5.50 29.42
N LEU A 340 -7.37 -4.54 28.73
CA LEU A 340 -7.35 -3.15 29.17
C LEU A 340 -8.75 -2.51 29.14
N ALA A 341 -9.56 -2.81 28.10
CA ALA A 341 -10.94 -2.35 28.01
C ALA A 341 -11.77 -2.86 29.19
N GLU A 342 -11.65 -4.14 29.52
CA GLU A 342 -12.33 -4.76 30.67
C GLU A 342 -11.90 -4.14 32.00
N ALA A 343 -10.60 -3.92 32.19
CA ALA A 343 -10.07 -3.28 33.40
C ALA A 343 -10.60 -1.84 33.55
N ALA A 344 -10.65 -1.07 32.46
CA ALA A 344 -11.21 0.28 32.48
C ALA A 344 -12.69 0.28 32.88
N VAL A 345 -13.49 -0.64 32.32
CA VAL A 345 -14.91 -0.80 32.69
C VAL A 345 -15.08 -1.19 34.15
N GLN A 346 -14.21 -2.04 34.68
CA GLN A 346 -14.25 -2.39 36.13
C GLN A 346 -13.90 -1.21 37.00
N MET A 347 -12.89 -0.40 36.64
CA MET A 347 -12.52 0.82 37.37
C MET A 347 -13.67 1.84 37.35
N GLU A 348 -14.34 2.05 36.22
CA GLU A 348 -15.54 2.89 36.13
C GLU A 348 -16.62 2.40 37.09
N GLY A 349 -16.93 1.09 37.09
CA GLY A 349 -17.93 0.51 37.97
C GLY A 349 -17.59 0.63 39.45
N GLN A 350 -16.32 0.50 39.84
CA GLN A 350 -15.87 0.73 41.20
C GLN A 350 -16.04 2.21 41.61
N ALA A 351 -15.68 3.14 40.73
CA ALA A 351 -15.85 4.56 40.98
C ALA A 351 -17.34 4.94 41.16
N GLU A 352 -18.24 4.35 40.37
CA GLU A 352 -19.70 4.54 40.51
C GLU A 352 -20.20 4.11 41.89
N ILE A 353 -19.80 2.89 42.34
CA ILE A 353 -20.19 2.37 43.66
C ILE A 353 -19.65 3.23 44.80
N ILE A 354 -18.42 3.71 44.71
CA ILE A 354 -17.83 4.60 45.73
C ILE A 354 -18.58 5.93 45.75
N SER A 355 -18.87 6.50 44.57
CA SER A 355 -19.62 7.77 44.48
C SER A 355 -21.03 7.67 45.05
N GLU A 356 -21.75 6.55 44.83
CA GLU A 356 -23.05 6.29 45.44
C GLU A 356 -22.96 6.26 46.97
N ARG A 357 -21.94 5.59 47.52
CA ARG A 357 -21.72 5.53 48.97
C ARG A 357 -21.34 6.87 49.58
N LEU A 358 -20.53 7.66 48.87
CA LEU A 358 -20.12 9.01 49.31
C LEU A 358 -21.31 9.99 49.33
N ALA A 359 -22.18 9.91 48.31
CA ALA A 359 -23.40 10.72 48.28
C ALA A 359 -24.35 10.45 49.47
N ALA A 360 -24.37 9.21 50.00
CA ALA A 360 -25.15 8.87 51.22
C ALA A 360 -24.60 9.51 52.48
N VAL A 361 -23.34 9.98 52.49
CA VAL A 361 -22.74 10.66 53.66
C VAL A 361 -23.07 12.16 53.68
N GLY A 362 -23.52 12.73 52.56
CA GLY A 362 -23.93 14.14 52.48
C GLY A 362 -22.76 15.11 52.59
N LEU A 363 -21.77 14.97 51.73
CA LEU A 363 -20.60 15.85 51.64
C LEU A 363 -20.99 17.17 50.98
N ASP A 364 -20.52 18.29 51.49
CA ASP A 364 -20.61 19.59 50.80
C ASP A 364 -19.44 19.72 49.80
N ASP A 365 -19.46 18.88 48.79
CA ASP A 365 -18.48 18.88 47.71
C ASP A 365 -19.10 19.22 46.34
N TYR A 366 -18.28 19.21 45.32
CA TYR A 366 -18.70 19.52 43.95
C TYR A 366 -19.79 18.58 43.42
N HIS A 367 -19.67 17.28 43.67
CA HIS A 367 -20.64 16.27 43.21
C HIS A 367 -21.92 16.31 44.03
N GLN A 368 -21.85 16.60 45.35
CA GLN A 368 -23.02 16.71 46.21
C GLN A 368 -23.93 17.85 45.76
N ARG A 369 -23.38 19.03 45.44
CA ARG A 369 -24.16 20.15 44.89
C ARG A 369 -24.91 19.80 43.61
N ILE A 370 -24.29 19.02 42.72
CA ILE A 370 -24.94 18.54 41.49
C ILE A 370 -26.02 17.50 41.82
N TYR A 371 -25.78 16.63 42.82
CA TYR A 371 -26.75 15.63 43.27
C TYR A 371 -28.00 16.28 43.86
N ASP A 372 -27.84 17.29 44.70
CA ASP A 372 -28.95 18.03 45.29
C ASP A 372 -29.80 18.71 44.19
N LEU A 373 -29.17 19.30 43.19
CA LEU A 373 -29.86 19.85 42.02
C LEU A 373 -30.62 18.79 41.23
N ALA A 374 -30.03 17.59 41.03
CA ALA A 374 -30.67 16.48 40.34
C ALA A 374 -31.89 15.96 41.11
N GLN A 375 -31.77 15.79 42.42
CA GLN A 375 -32.91 15.39 43.29
C GLN A 375 -34.05 16.41 43.23
N GLU A 376 -33.74 17.70 43.39
CA GLU A 376 -34.73 18.76 43.28
C GLU A 376 -35.43 18.75 41.92
N GLY A 377 -34.65 18.66 40.84
CA GLY A 377 -35.19 18.63 39.47
C GLY A 377 -36.07 17.42 39.23
N ALA A 378 -35.65 16.22 39.65
CA ALA A 378 -36.43 15.00 39.48
C ALA A 378 -37.74 15.05 40.28
N ARG A 379 -37.70 15.55 41.51
CA ARG A 379 -38.89 15.76 42.32
C ARG A 379 -39.87 16.74 41.66
N ARG A 380 -39.40 17.89 41.17
CA ARG A 380 -40.23 18.88 40.46
C ARG A 380 -40.87 18.31 39.20
N ILE A 381 -40.13 17.47 38.41
CA ILE A 381 -40.69 16.80 37.24
C ILE A 381 -41.78 15.81 37.66
N ALA A 382 -41.52 15.01 38.71
CA ALA A 382 -42.50 14.05 39.22
C ALA A 382 -43.78 14.75 39.69
N GLU A 383 -43.65 15.80 40.55
CA GLU A 383 -44.78 16.61 41.05
C GLU A 383 -45.59 17.24 39.90
N GLN A 384 -44.90 17.78 38.87
CA GLN A 384 -45.58 18.36 37.69
C GLN A 384 -46.33 17.30 36.91
N PHE A 385 -45.71 16.14 36.67
CA PHE A 385 -46.35 15.04 35.93
C PHE A 385 -47.56 14.51 36.72
N GLU A 386 -47.48 14.37 38.04
CA GLU A 386 -48.59 13.91 38.87
C GLU A 386 -49.72 14.94 38.92
N ALA A 387 -49.45 16.23 39.05
CA ALA A 387 -50.44 17.29 38.99
C ALA A 387 -51.16 17.36 37.66
N ASP A 388 -50.44 17.13 36.54
CA ASP A 388 -51.03 17.15 35.20
C ASP A 388 -51.82 15.88 34.87
N LEU A 389 -51.45 14.73 35.46
CA LEU A 389 -52.27 13.52 35.46
C LEU A 389 -53.59 13.73 36.22
N ASP A 390 -53.54 14.32 37.42
CA ASP A 390 -54.72 14.62 38.24
C ASP A 390 -55.63 15.66 37.57
N ALA A 391 -55.05 16.60 36.83
CA ALA A 391 -55.78 17.59 36.01
C ALA A 391 -56.23 17.07 34.65
N SER A 392 -55.98 15.78 34.32
CA SER A 392 -56.30 15.14 33.02
C SER A 392 -55.68 15.84 31.79
N ARG A 393 -54.54 16.53 31.97
CA ARG A 393 -53.80 17.15 30.85
C ARG A 393 -53.06 16.11 30.00
N ILE A 394 -52.70 14.98 30.62
CA ILE A 394 -52.13 13.81 29.97
C ILE A 394 -52.68 12.56 30.65
N SER A 395 -52.80 11.46 29.92
CA SER A 395 -53.16 10.16 30.49
C SER A 395 -51.92 9.43 31.00
N LEU A 396 -52.11 8.50 31.95
CA LEU A 396 -51.00 7.67 32.45
C LEU A 396 -50.42 6.81 31.33
N ASP A 397 -51.24 6.27 30.45
CA ASP A 397 -50.82 5.44 29.31
C ASP A 397 -50.05 6.24 28.26
N ASP A 398 -50.36 7.51 28.07
CA ASP A 398 -49.61 8.36 27.17
C ASP A 398 -48.26 8.75 27.80
N LEU A 399 -48.24 9.12 29.07
CA LEU A 399 -46.99 9.50 29.81
C LEU A 399 -46.00 8.34 29.84
N PHE A 400 -46.48 7.11 29.92
CA PHE A 400 -45.67 5.91 29.93
C PHE A 400 -45.56 5.21 28.56
N ASP A 401 -45.94 5.89 27.48
CA ASP A 401 -45.77 5.36 26.13
C ASP A 401 -44.27 5.11 25.82
N ARG A 402 -43.97 3.92 25.28
CA ARG A 402 -42.63 3.50 24.88
C ARG A 402 -42.60 3.03 23.41
N SER A 403 -43.66 3.40 22.67
CA SER A 403 -43.75 3.12 21.22
C SER A 403 -43.03 4.20 20.43
N TYR A 404 -41.71 4.08 20.34
CA TYR A 404 -40.84 5.05 19.64
C TYR A 404 -41.01 4.94 18.13
N GLN A 405 -41.75 5.89 17.52
CA GLN A 405 -41.93 5.95 16.09
C GLN A 405 -40.83 6.77 15.43
N PRO A 406 -40.07 6.22 14.48
CA PRO A 406 -39.00 6.98 13.82
C PRO A 406 -39.60 8.13 12.99
N ILE A 407 -38.93 9.31 13.06
CA ILE A 407 -39.25 10.47 12.24
C ILE A 407 -38.47 10.36 10.94
N ALA A 408 -39.20 10.33 9.80
CA ALA A 408 -38.61 10.21 8.48
C ALA A 408 -37.63 11.37 8.19
N ASN A 409 -36.59 11.07 7.41
CA ASN A 409 -35.61 12.02 6.90
C ASN A 409 -34.83 12.77 7.99
N THR A 410 -34.57 12.13 9.15
CA THR A 410 -33.70 12.68 10.19
C THR A 410 -32.43 11.88 10.34
N GLN A 411 -31.27 12.56 10.40
CA GLN A 411 -29.97 11.97 10.71
C GLN A 411 -29.26 12.86 11.74
N PRO A 412 -28.93 12.34 12.94
CA PRO A 412 -29.26 11.01 13.46
C PRO A 412 -30.78 10.77 13.56
N VAL A 413 -31.19 9.49 13.51
CA VAL A 413 -32.61 9.12 13.60
C VAL A 413 -33.25 9.67 14.85
N LYS A 414 -34.37 10.37 14.68
CA LYS A 414 -35.22 10.91 15.74
C LYS A 414 -36.48 10.08 15.87
N TYR A 415 -37.08 10.16 17.04
CA TYR A 415 -38.27 9.40 17.37
C TYR A 415 -39.35 10.32 17.92
N GLN A 416 -40.57 9.86 17.93
CA GLN A 416 -41.71 10.49 18.58
C GLN A 416 -42.49 9.50 19.42
N THR A 417 -43.10 10.02 20.51
CA THR A 417 -43.99 9.29 21.41
C THR A 417 -45.25 10.09 21.64
N ARG A 418 -46.25 9.49 22.29
CA ARG A 418 -47.51 10.19 22.60
C ARG A 418 -47.35 11.31 23.62
N PHE A 419 -46.32 11.29 24.47
CA PHE A 419 -46.10 12.33 25.47
C PHE A 419 -45.15 13.46 25.00
N ASP A 420 -44.60 13.40 23.79
CA ASP A 420 -43.60 14.38 23.36
C ASP A 420 -44.07 15.81 23.36
N ARG A 421 -45.28 16.06 22.84
CA ARG A 421 -45.85 17.42 22.81
C ARG A 421 -46.06 17.98 24.21
N TYR A 422 -46.44 17.13 25.15
CA TYR A 422 -46.57 17.49 26.56
C TYR A 422 -45.19 17.76 27.18
N ALA A 423 -44.22 16.87 26.94
CA ALA A 423 -42.86 17.03 27.46
C ALA A 423 -42.20 18.33 26.95
N ASP A 424 -42.41 18.69 25.67
CA ASP A 424 -41.89 19.94 25.11
C ASP A 424 -42.44 21.19 25.75
N GLN A 425 -43.65 21.13 26.35
CA GLN A 425 -44.25 22.25 27.08
C GLN A 425 -43.81 22.32 28.54
N VAL A 426 -43.62 21.18 29.18
CA VAL A 426 -43.43 21.11 30.65
C VAL A 426 -41.95 21.05 31.04
N LEU A 427 -41.14 20.21 30.38
CA LEU A 427 -39.77 19.96 30.81
C LEU A 427 -38.84 21.17 30.71
N PRO A 428 -38.89 22.03 29.68
CA PRO A 428 -37.99 23.18 29.60
C PRO A 428 -38.13 24.15 30.79
N ALA A 429 -39.33 24.32 31.34
CA ALA A 429 -39.56 25.20 32.49
C ALA A 429 -38.85 24.70 33.78
N ILE A 430 -38.51 23.42 33.85
CA ILE A 430 -37.80 22.81 34.99
C ILE A 430 -36.30 22.64 34.64
N GLN A 431 -36.00 22.17 33.45
CA GLN A 431 -34.65 21.82 33.03
C GLN A 431 -33.75 23.04 32.78
N GLU A 432 -34.25 24.10 32.15
CA GLU A 432 -33.45 25.29 31.84
C GLU A 432 -32.98 26.05 33.08
N PRO A 433 -33.81 26.28 34.10
CA PRO A 433 -33.37 26.96 35.33
C PRO A 433 -32.31 26.18 36.12
N LEU A 434 -32.26 24.84 36.00
CA LEU A 434 -31.23 24.03 36.65
C LEU A 434 -29.83 24.36 36.12
N LEU A 435 -29.70 24.58 34.81
CA LEU A 435 -28.40 24.91 34.19
C LEU A 435 -27.79 26.19 34.73
N ALA A 436 -28.61 27.20 35.05
CA ALA A 436 -28.12 28.48 35.54
C ALA A 436 -27.62 28.43 37.01
N ARG A 437 -27.90 27.34 37.71
CA ARG A 437 -27.58 27.20 39.15
C ARG A 437 -26.17 26.69 39.45
N HIS A 438 -25.49 26.13 38.42
CA HIS A 438 -24.13 25.65 38.59
C HIS A 438 -23.35 25.79 37.25
N GLU A 439 -22.22 26.48 37.29
CA GLU A 439 -21.41 26.80 36.09
C GLU A 439 -20.78 25.58 35.38
N GLY A 440 -20.56 24.48 36.11
CA GLY A 440 -20.06 23.24 35.54
C GLY A 440 -21.11 22.48 34.72
N LEU A 441 -22.40 22.78 34.85
CA LEU A 441 -23.47 22.08 34.13
C LEU A 441 -23.43 22.39 32.64
N VAL A 442 -23.52 21.35 31.83
CA VAL A 442 -23.57 21.42 30.37
C VAL A 442 -25.00 21.13 29.89
N PHE A 443 -25.67 20.18 30.53
CA PHE A 443 -27.07 19.87 30.25
C PHE A 443 -27.81 19.34 31.48
N ALA A 444 -29.13 19.51 31.48
CA ALA A 444 -30.07 18.92 32.43
C ALA A 444 -31.28 18.42 31.65
N ILE A 445 -31.47 17.09 31.58
CA ILE A 445 -32.47 16.47 30.70
C ILE A 445 -33.13 15.27 31.34
N ALA A 446 -34.43 15.08 31.09
CA ALA A 446 -35.12 13.86 31.44
C ALA A 446 -35.03 12.83 30.34
N CYS A 447 -34.81 11.56 30.67
CA CYS A 447 -34.76 10.46 29.72
C CYS A 447 -35.56 9.25 30.21
N THR A 448 -36.10 8.47 29.24
CA THR A 448 -36.79 7.22 29.54
C THR A 448 -35.80 6.07 29.81
N PRO A 449 -36.26 4.92 30.33
CA PRO A 449 -35.38 3.76 30.57
C PRO A 449 -34.69 3.21 29.33
N GLN A 450 -35.17 3.53 28.12
CA GLN A 450 -34.54 3.16 26.86
C GLN A 450 -33.61 4.26 26.31
N GLY A 451 -33.23 5.23 27.11
CA GLY A 451 -32.32 6.32 26.74
C GLY A 451 -32.96 7.37 25.81
N TYR A 452 -34.28 7.39 25.66
CA TYR A 452 -34.96 8.38 24.86
C TYR A 452 -35.08 9.72 25.58
N VAL A 453 -34.65 10.79 24.92
CA VAL A 453 -34.69 12.17 25.41
C VAL A 453 -35.79 12.92 24.65
N PRO A 454 -37.00 13.08 25.26
CA PRO A 454 -38.13 13.74 24.58
C PRO A 454 -37.82 15.21 24.31
N THR A 455 -37.15 15.89 25.21
CA THR A 455 -36.83 17.32 25.11
C THR A 455 -35.47 17.58 25.72
N HIS A 456 -34.57 18.14 24.92
CA HIS A 456 -33.23 18.56 25.39
C HIS A 456 -33.23 20.04 25.71
N ASN A 457 -32.18 20.53 26.38
CA ASN A 457 -31.96 21.95 26.63
C ASN A 457 -31.90 22.74 25.30
N LYS A 458 -32.27 24.01 25.33
CA LYS A 458 -32.36 24.89 24.14
C LYS A 458 -31.05 24.94 23.33
N ALA A 459 -29.91 24.94 24.01
CA ALA A 459 -28.59 24.93 23.37
C ALA A 459 -28.40 23.73 22.43
N PHE A 460 -29.06 22.60 22.73
CA PHE A 460 -28.97 21.35 21.96
C PHE A 460 -30.31 20.96 21.29
N SER A 461 -31.19 21.92 21.07
CA SER A 461 -32.48 21.77 20.40
C SER A 461 -32.62 22.76 19.25
N GLN A 462 -31.52 23.09 18.57
CA GLN A 462 -31.50 24.00 17.44
C GLN A 462 -32.29 23.38 16.24
N PRO A 463 -32.85 24.19 15.34
CA PRO A 463 -33.50 23.67 14.13
C PRO A 463 -32.55 22.75 13.35
N LEU A 464 -33.14 21.73 12.69
CA LEU A 464 -32.37 20.85 11.81
C LEU A 464 -31.87 21.63 10.58
N THR A 465 -30.60 21.47 10.26
CA THR A 465 -29.94 22.11 9.12
C THR A 465 -29.92 21.20 7.87
N GLY A 466 -30.12 19.90 8.07
CA GLY A 466 -29.93 18.87 7.04
C GLY A 466 -28.49 18.38 6.91
N ASP A 467 -27.53 18.98 7.61
CA ASP A 467 -26.18 18.47 7.74
C ASP A 467 -26.09 17.53 8.96
N PRO A 468 -25.84 16.23 8.76
CA PRO A 468 -25.78 15.26 9.86
C PRO A 468 -24.72 15.57 10.91
N GLN A 469 -23.61 16.20 10.56
CA GLN A 469 -22.55 16.55 11.51
C GLN A 469 -23.00 17.70 12.41
N VAL A 470 -23.55 18.75 11.83
CA VAL A 470 -24.11 19.90 12.56
C VAL A 470 -25.30 19.46 13.43
N ASP A 471 -26.21 18.70 12.86
CA ASP A 471 -27.44 18.24 13.53
C ASP A 471 -27.11 17.27 14.69
N THR A 472 -26.06 16.47 14.58
CA THR A 472 -25.59 15.59 15.67
C THR A 472 -25.13 16.40 16.89
N LEU A 473 -24.48 17.52 16.69
CA LEU A 473 -23.93 18.35 17.75
C LEU A 473 -24.98 19.30 18.38
N HIS A 474 -25.83 19.91 17.56
CA HIS A 474 -26.69 21.02 17.95
C HIS A 474 -28.18 20.65 18.09
N ASN A 475 -28.60 19.48 17.62
CA ASN A 475 -29.98 19.01 17.78
C ASN A 475 -30.04 17.59 18.36
N ARG A 476 -30.06 17.51 19.68
CA ARG A 476 -30.05 16.25 20.45
C ARG A 476 -31.43 15.87 21.01
N THR A 477 -32.45 16.70 20.82
CA THR A 477 -33.85 16.41 21.20
C THR A 477 -34.43 15.28 20.36
N LYS A 478 -35.42 14.54 20.91
CA LYS A 478 -36.11 13.41 20.22
C LYS A 478 -35.16 12.26 19.81
N ARG A 479 -34.02 12.12 20.48
CA ARG A 479 -33.05 11.06 20.20
C ARG A 479 -33.08 9.97 21.26
N LYS A 480 -32.72 8.77 20.84
CA LYS A 480 -32.37 7.66 21.74
C LYS A 480 -30.86 7.58 21.88
N PHE A 481 -30.38 7.60 23.09
CA PHE A 481 -28.98 7.37 23.44
C PHE A 481 -28.86 5.93 23.92
N GLU A 482 -28.54 5.03 22.97
CA GLU A 482 -28.52 3.58 23.17
C GLU A 482 -27.15 3.07 23.66
N ASP A 483 -26.21 4.00 23.89
CA ASP A 483 -24.94 3.66 24.53
C ASP A 483 -25.15 3.29 26.03
N ARG A 484 -24.11 2.68 26.62
CA ARG A 484 -24.13 2.24 28.02
C ARG A 484 -24.56 3.35 28.98
N THR A 485 -24.04 4.57 28.78
CA THR A 485 -24.31 5.71 29.64
C THR A 485 -25.77 6.17 29.52
N GLY A 486 -26.23 6.35 28.29
CA GLY A 486 -27.57 6.84 28.00
C GLY A 486 -28.69 5.93 28.51
N ILE A 487 -28.57 4.62 28.29
CA ILE A 487 -29.55 3.63 28.77
C ILE A 487 -29.56 3.59 30.31
N ARG A 488 -28.39 3.50 30.92
CA ARG A 488 -28.29 3.38 32.39
C ARG A 488 -28.84 4.58 33.13
N CYS A 489 -28.64 5.80 32.61
CA CYS A 489 -29.17 7.02 33.20
C CYS A 489 -30.71 7.00 33.35
N GLY A 490 -31.41 6.41 32.42
CA GLY A 490 -32.87 6.31 32.46
C GLY A 490 -33.40 5.07 33.16
N SER A 491 -32.63 3.98 33.19
CA SER A 491 -33.09 2.66 33.63
C SER A 491 -32.78 2.32 35.09
N HIS A 492 -31.74 2.93 35.69
CA HIS A 492 -31.36 2.64 37.07
C HIS A 492 -32.44 3.11 38.07
N GLN A 493 -32.47 2.45 39.21
CA GLN A 493 -33.39 2.77 40.28
C GLN A 493 -32.66 3.07 41.62
N GLN A 494 -31.34 3.14 41.58
CA GLN A 494 -30.48 3.56 42.70
C GLN A 494 -30.75 5.03 43.04
N PRO A 495 -30.49 5.48 44.26
CA PRO A 495 -30.65 6.89 44.63
C PRO A 495 -29.86 7.84 43.75
N LEU A 496 -28.70 7.40 43.29
CA LEU A 496 -27.75 8.13 42.44
C LEU A 496 -27.03 7.15 41.53
N LEU A 497 -26.79 7.56 40.28
CA LEU A 497 -25.80 6.95 39.38
C LEU A 497 -24.91 8.07 38.84
N LEU A 498 -23.62 8.04 39.20
CA LEU A 498 -22.60 8.93 38.66
C LEU A 498 -21.73 8.17 37.68
N GLN A 499 -21.80 8.51 36.42
CA GLN A 499 -21.00 7.94 35.33
C GLN A 499 -20.00 8.98 34.84
N THR A 500 -18.85 8.50 34.37
CA THR A 500 -17.84 9.33 33.71
C THR A 500 -17.57 8.77 32.34
N TYR A 501 -17.59 9.59 31.32
CA TYR A 501 -17.40 9.15 29.93
C TYR A 501 -16.74 10.22 29.06
N THR A 502 -16.17 9.78 27.96
CA THR A 502 -15.65 10.68 26.93
C THR A 502 -16.73 10.89 25.86
N ARG A 503 -17.06 12.14 25.57
CA ARG A 503 -17.98 12.52 24.49
C ARG A 503 -17.39 12.21 23.12
N ASP A 504 -18.24 12.25 22.10
CA ASP A 504 -17.85 12.16 20.69
C ASP A 504 -16.77 13.20 20.30
N THR A 505 -16.74 14.33 21.02
CA THR A 505 -15.77 15.42 20.85
C THR A 505 -14.40 15.13 21.51
N GLY A 506 -14.26 14.03 22.26
CA GLY A 506 -13.06 13.74 23.07
C GLY A 506 -13.06 14.42 24.45
N GLU A 507 -14.09 15.20 24.80
CA GLU A 507 -14.21 15.87 26.09
C GLU A 507 -14.68 14.90 27.18
N LEU A 508 -13.97 14.86 28.30
CA LEU A 508 -14.37 14.08 29.49
C LEU A 508 -15.49 14.79 30.23
N MET A 509 -16.52 14.04 30.61
CA MET A 509 -17.67 14.54 31.31
C MET A 509 -18.14 13.57 32.39
N HIS A 510 -18.72 14.14 33.44
CA HIS A 510 -19.55 13.43 34.40
C HIS A 510 -21.03 13.51 34.00
N ASP A 511 -21.76 12.44 34.26
CA ASP A 511 -23.18 12.30 34.02
C ASP A 511 -23.83 11.74 35.30
N LEU A 512 -24.45 12.59 36.05
CA LEU A 512 -25.14 12.23 37.27
C LEU A 512 -26.63 12.10 36.99
N SER A 513 -27.20 10.95 37.32
CA SER A 513 -28.64 10.72 37.14
C SER A 513 -29.32 10.23 38.40
N VAL A 514 -30.58 10.64 38.54
CA VAL A 514 -31.49 10.24 39.63
C VAL A 514 -32.83 9.78 39.07
N PRO A 515 -33.50 8.78 39.67
CA PRO A 515 -34.74 8.25 39.14
C PRO A 515 -35.90 9.24 39.29
N ILE A 516 -36.74 9.34 38.25
CA ILE A 516 -38.03 10.03 38.27
C ILE A 516 -39.13 8.99 38.52
N ARG A 517 -39.89 9.15 39.61
CA ARG A 517 -41.02 8.26 39.93
C ARG A 517 -42.32 9.06 39.91
N VAL A 518 -43.35 8.51 39.21
CA VAL A 518 -44.67 9.12 39.04
C VAL A 518 -45.70 8.11 39.51
N LYS A 519 -46.51 8.50 40.49
CA LYS A 519 -47.47 7.60 41.16
C LYS A 519 -46.82 6.26 41.60
N GLY A 520 -45.59 6.35 42.13
CA GLY A 520 -44.79 5.20 42.55
C GLY A 520 -44.14 4.37 41.45
N ARG A 521 -44.45 4.60 40.15
CA ARG A 521 -43.87 3.90 39.00
C ARG A 521 -42.63 4.62 38.51
N HIS A 522 -41.60 3.88 38.13
CA HIS A 522 -40.39 4.42 37.53
C HIS A 522 -40.68 4.90 36.10
N TRP A 523 -40.59 6.22 35.84
CA TRP A 523 -40.80 6.83 34.54
C TRP A 523 -39.51 6.88 33.72
N GLY A 524 -38.38 7.15 34.36
CA GLY A 524 -37.07 7.33 33.75
C GLY A 524 -36.11 8.02 34.73
N GLY A 525 -35.13 8.74 34.24
CA GLY A 525 -34.17 9.47 35.05
C GLY A 525 -34.02 10.94 34.63
N LEU A 526 -33.69 11.81 35.59
CA LEU A 526 -33.13 13.14 35.28
C LEU A 526 -31.62 13.02 35.25
N ARG A 527 -31.00 13.46 34.15
CA ARG A 527 -29.57 13.46 33.87
C ARG A 527 -29.02 14.88 33.95
N LEU A 528 -27.95 15.07 34.71
CA LEU A 528 -27.15 16.28 34.70
C LEU A 528 -25.76 15.97 34.21
N GLY A 529 -25.44 16.45 32.99
CA GLY A 529 -24.09 16.37 32.44
C GLY A 529 -23.29 17.59 32.82
N TYR A 530 -22.10 17.38 33.39
CA TYR A 530 -21.26 18.47 33.87
C TYR A 530 -19.77 18.20 33.68
N LYS A 531 -19.00 19.30 33.61
CA LYS A 531 -17.55 19.26 33.49
C LYS A 531 -16.90 18.79 34.79
N PRO A 532 -15.75 18.10 34.72
CA PRO A 532 -14.94 17.84 35.92
C PRO A 532 -14.57 19.14 36.62
N GLU A 533 -14.49 19.11 37.96
CA GLU A 533 -14.18 20.30 38.80
C GLU A 533 -12.91 21.02 38.34
N GLN A 534 -11.84 20.27 38.06
CA GLN A 534 -10.57 20.78 37.54
C GLN A 534 -10.72 21.58 36.22
N ALA A 535 -11.60 21.13 35.32
CA ALA A 535 -11.86 21.84 34.06
C ALA A 535 -12.64 23.15 34.29
N VAL A 536 -13.46 23.23 35.33
CA VAL A 536 -14.17 24.45 35.72
C VAL A 536 -13.21 25.43 36.39
N GLU A 537 -12.35 24.95 37.28
CA GLU A 537 -11.32 25.77 37.94
C GLU A 537 -10.31 26.34 36.93
N ALA A 538 -9.85 25.53 36.00
CA ALA A 538 -8.95 25.97 34.93
C ALA A 538 -9.58 27.04 34.00
N ALA A 539 -10.89 27.06 33.85
CA ALA A 539 -11.60 28.07 33.06
C ALA A 539 -11.82 29.42 33.82
N ARG A 540 -11.63 29.43 35.16
CA ARG A 540 -11.72 30.62 35.98
C ARG A 540 -10.40 31.39 36.13
N GLY A 541 -9.23 30.69 35.96
CA GLY A 541 -7.89 31.27 36.03
C GLY A 541 -7.40 31.70 34.64
#